data_66a2105c44b899bf2a63b5d71544cb0e
#
_entry.id   66a2105c44b899bf2a63b5d71544cb0e
#
_cell.length_a   1.000
_cell.length_b   1.000
_cell.length_c   1.000
_cell.angle_alpha   90.00
_cell.angle_beta   90.00
_cell.angle_gamma   90.00
#
_symmetry.space_group_name_H-M   'P 1'
#
loop_
_entity.id
_entity.type
_entity.pdbx_description
1 polymer ?
#
loop_
_entity_poly.entity_id
_entity_poly.type
_entity_poly.pdbx_seq_one_letter_code
_entity_poly.pdbx_strand_id
1 'polypeptide(L)'
;VHTSIIFVSRSKTTPDFEPFRDSDFKLTADEISEEAISRAKVVHSSTWGPSREPSRSAVKKAFQMAHEQGKIVSFDPNYSPVLWPDYQEAQAVMRELYRYATITKPSLDDAHRFFGAGHKVEEYLEMFHALGPKTVIMTMGGDGSIISQEGKIVGHVAARPIKVVDVTGAGDSFWAGFLVAMLDGRTLEECALFAREVVELKLTTVGPLPSTIDRQSLYAKLPPVSEAVNRDWTSS
;
A
#
# COMPACT_ATOMS: atom_id res chain seq x y z
N VAL A 1 -10.91 10.98 -24.46
CA VAL A 1 -9.72 10.34 -23.89
C VAL A 1 -9.78 8.84 -24.10
N HIS A 2 -8.64 8.20 -24.24
CA HIS A 2 -8.54 6.76 -24.39
C HIS A 2 -8.24 6.08 -23.06
N THR A 3 -8.62 4.82 -22.90
CA THR A 3 -8.24 4.02 -21.75
C THR A 3 -6.71 3.87 -21.71
N SER A 4 -6.10 4.12 -20.56
CA SER A 4 -4.68 3.85 -20.36
C SER A 4 -4.42 2.34 -20.44
N ILE A 5 -3.29 1.97 -21.07
CA ILE A 5 -2.88 0.59 -21.27
C ILE A 5 -1.53 0.40 -20.60
N ILE A 6 -1.36 -0.71 -19.89
CA ILE A 6 -0.10 -1.04 -19.23
C ILE A 6 0.34 -2.41 -19.74
N PHE A 7 1.51 -2.47 -20.35
CA PHE A 7 2.17 -3.73 -20.67
C PHE A 7 3.04 -4.15 -19.50
N VAL A 8 2.81 -5.35 -18.98
CA VAL A 8 3.56 -5.89 -17.84
C VAL A 8 4.30 -7.14 -18.28
N SER A 9 5.63 -7.15 -18.11
CA SER A 9 6.42 -8.37 -18.28
C SER A 9 6.20 -9.27 -17.07
N ARG A 10 5.79 -10.53 -17.30
CA ARG A 10 5.67 -11.48 -16.19
C ARG A 10 7.04 -11.86 -15.66
N SER A 11 7.26 -11.64 -14.39
CA SER A 11 8.48 -12.01 -13.68
C SER A 11 8.13 -12.72 -12.37
N LYS A 12 9.07 -13.53 -11.87
CA LYS A 12 9.00 -14.08 -10.49
C LYS A 12 9.61 -13.12 -9.46
N THR A 13 10.17 -12.03 -9.94
CA THR A 13 10.73 -10.93 -9.16
C THR A 13 9.91 -9.67 -9.42
N THR A 14 10.49 -8.47 -9.32
CA THR A 14 9.82 -7.21 -9.65
C THR A 14 9.49 -7.17 -11.14
N PRO A 15 8.21 -7.05 -11.54
CA PRO A 15 7.84 -6.98 -12.95
C PRO A 15 8.22 -5.63 -13.54
N ASP A 16 8.73 -5.64 -14.78
CA ASP A 16 8.85 -4.43 -15.57
C ASP A 16 7.50 -4.08 -16.20
N PHE A 17 7.21 -2.81 -16.33
CA PHE A 17 6.00 -2.35 -16.98
C PHE A 17 6.23 -1.11 -17.85
N GLU A 18 5.47 -1.01 -18.93
CA GLU A 18 5.45 0.13 -19.84
C GLU A 18 4.04 0.71 -19.90
N PRO A 19 3.79 1.95 -19.38
CA PRO A 19 2.48 2.55 -19.35
C PRO A 19 2.24 3.45 -20.55
N PHE A 20 1.16 3.19 -21.29
CA PHE A 20 0.60 4.09 -22.30
C PHE A 20 -0.57 4.85 -21.65
N ARG A 21 -0.29 6.05 -21.16
CA ARG A 21 -1.17 6.81 -20.26
C ARG A 21 -2.00 7.83 -21.01
N ASP A 22 -3.32 7.87 -20.72
CA ASP A 22 -4.22 8.93 -21.19
C ASP A 22 -5.27 9.27 -20.12
N SER A 23 -6.28 8.42 -19.88
CA SER A 23 -7.41 8.73 -18.99
C SER A 23 -7.05 8.73 -17.49
N ASP A 24 -6.05 8.00 -17.07
CA ASP A 24 -5.70 7.73 -15.68
C ASP A 24 -5.22 8.96 -14.89
N PHE A 25 -4.87 10.06 -15.56
CA PHE A 25 -4.45 11.30 -14.90
C PHE A 25 -5.34 12.50 -15.22
N LYS A 26 -6.54 12.29 -15.78
CA LYS A 26 -7.43 13.38 -16.21
C LYS A 26 -8.38 13.89 -15.12
N LEU A 27 -8.47 13.22 -14.00
CA LEU A 27 -9.29 13.65 -12.87
C LEU A 27 -8.83 15.05 -12.39
N THR A 28 -9.78 15.97 -12.28
CA THR A 28 -9.50 17.36 -11.86
C THR A 28 -9.94 17.61 -10.42
N ALA A 29 -9.39 18.63 -9.78
CA ALA A 29 -9.68 18.93 -8.39
C ALA A 29 -11.14 19.34 -8.15
N ASP A 30 -11.82 19.92 -9.12
CA ASP A 30 -13.24 20.30 -9.05
C ASP A 30 -14.18 19.10 -9.15
N GLU A 31 -13.71 17.96 -9.71
CA GLU A 31 -14.46 16.70 -9.74
C GLU A 31 -14.42 15.94 -8.41
N ILE A 32 -13.58 16.36 -7.44
CA ILE A 32 -13.56 15.75 -6.10
C ILE A 32 -14.79 16.20 -5.32
N SER A 33 -15.71 15.26 -5.14
CA SER A 33 -16.98 15.49 -4.45
C SER A 33 -16.79 15.47 -2.93
N GLU A 34 -17.18 16.55 -2.26
CA GLU A 34 -17.20 16.63 -0.79
C GLU A 34 -18.13 15.60 -0.19
N GLU A 35 -19.30 15.35 -0.81
CA GLU A 35 -20.24 14.35 -0.37
C GLU A 35 -19.61 12.93 -0.43
N ALA A 36 -18.89 12.61 -1.51
CA ALA A 36 -18.21 11.32 -1.63
C ALA A 36 -17.14 11.15 -0.54
N ILE A 37 -16.33 12.18 -0.26
CA ILE A 37 -15.34 12.16 0.81
C ILE A 37 -16.02 12.00 2.17
N SER A 38 -17.08 12.75 2.45
CA SER A 38 -17.79 12.70 3.74
C SER A 38 -18.38 11.31 4.04
N ARG A 39 -18.82 10.58 3.03
CA ARG A 39 -19.35 9.21 3.13
C ARG A 39 -18.26 8.13 3.17
N ALA A 40 -17.05 8.45 2.72
CA ALA A 40 -15.94 7.51 2.73
C ALA A 40 -15.46 7.22 4.15
N LYS A 41 -15.06 5.99 4.43
CA LYS A 41 -14.31 5.61 5.62
C LYS A 41 -12.81 5.70 5.39
N VAL A 42 -12.38 5.36 4.18
CA VAL A 42 -10.99 5.40 3.72
C VAL A 42 -10.93 6.15 2.40
N VAL A 43 -9.97 7.07 2.27
CA VAL A 43 -9.57 7.66 1.00
C VAL A 43 -8.17 7.17 0.69
N HIS A 44 -8.01 6.53 -0.46
CA HIS A 44 -6.76 5.85 -0.85
C HIS A 44 -6.21 6.38 -2.18
N SER A 45 -4.90 6.51 -2.24
CA SER A 45 -4.15 6.69 -3.49
C SER A 45 -2.78 6.03 -3.40
N SER A 46 -2.23 5.70 -4.56
CA SER A 46 -0.80 5.42 -4.74
C SER A 46 -0.11 6.62 -5.39
N THR A 47 1.18 6.51 -5.69
CA THR A 47 1.92 7.54 -6.45
C THR A 47 1.57 7.59 -7.93
N TRP A 48 0.76 6.65 -8.43
CA TRP A 48 0.34 6.62 -9.83
C TRP A 48 -0.49 7.87 -10.21
N GLY A 49 -1.59 8.11 -9.48
CA GLY A 49 -2.47 9.26 -9.73
C GLY A 49 -1.76 10.60 -9.68
N PRO A 50 -1.03 10.92 -8.60
CA PRO A 50 -0.38 12.23 -8.45
C PRO A 50 0.88 12.42 -9.32
N SER A 51 1.28 11.43 -10.12
CA SER A 51 2.46 11.55 -10.99
C SER A 51 2.30 12.55 -12.13
N ARG A 52 1.07 12.96 -12.44
CA ARG A 52 0.77 13.97 -13.48
C ARG A 52 -0.38 14.86 -13.05
N GLU A 53 -0.36 16.12 -13.55
CA GLU A 53 -1.53 17.00 -13.51
C GLU A 53 -2.55 16.60 -14.59
N PRO A 54 -3.85 16.88 -14.39
CA PRO A 54 -4.48 17.51 -13.21
C PRO A 54 -4.74 16.55 -12.04
N SER A 55 -4.52 15.25 -12.17
CA SER A 55 -4.83 14.26 -11.14
C SER A 55 -4.02 14.44 -9.85
N ARG A 56 -2.81 14.99 -9.92
CA ARG A 56 -2.02 15.36 -8.73
C ARG A 56 -2.78 16.32 -7.83
N SER A 57 -3.29 17.42 -8.41
CA SER A 57 -4.09 18.41 -7.67
C SER A 57 -5.38 17.79 -7.11
N ALA A 58 -6.02 16.89 -7.85
CA ALA A 58 -7.21 16.19 -7.40
C ALA A 58 -6.92 15.27 -6.20
N VAL A 59 -5.86 14.45 -6.26
CA VAL A 59 -5.45 13.56 -5.16
C VAL A 59 -5.09 14.37 -3.91
N LYS A 60 -4.33 15.46 -4.07
CA LYS A 60 -3.99 16.35 -2.96
C LYS A 60 -5.24 16.91 -2.28
N LYS A 61 -6.19 17.45 -3.07
CA LYS A 61 -7.46 17.95 -2.53
C LYS A 61 -8.24 16.85 -1.80
N ALA A 62 -8.35 15.66 -2.39
CA ALA A 62 -9.06 14.56 -1.77
C ALA A 62 -8.42 14.14 -0.42
N PHE A 63 -7.09 14.06 -0.35
CA PHE A 63 -6.36 13.74 0.86
C PHE A 63 -6.52 14.81 1.93
N GLN A 64 -6.39 16.08 1.56
CA GLN A 64 -6.60 17.20 2.47
C GLN A 64 -8.01 17.16 3.06
N MET A 65 -9.04 17.09 2.22
CA MET A 65 -10.44 17.04 2.69
C MET A 65 -10.71 15.83 3.58
N ALA A 66 -10.19 14.67 3.23
CA ALA A 66 -10.34 13.46 4.04
C ALA A 66 -9.66 13.60 5.40
N HIS A 67 -8.46 14.16 5.43
CA HIS A 67 -7.70 14.41 6.66
C HIS A 67 -8.43 15.40 7.57
N GLU A 68 -8.91 16.53 7.05
CA GLU A 68 -9.67 17.55 7.77
C GLU A 68 -10.98 16.98 8.35
N GLN A 69 -11.60 16.00 7.68
CA GLN A 69 -12.80 15.30 8.15
C GLN A 69 -12.51 14.09 9.06
N GLY A 70 -11.24 13.87 9.44
CA GLY A 70 -10.85 12.76 10.32
C GLY A 70 -11.03 11.37 9.69
N LYS A 71 -11.03 11.28 8.37
CA LYS A 71 -11.10 10.01 7.65
C LYS A 71 -9.75 9.30 7.67
N ILE A 72 -9.77 8.00 7.41
CA ILE A 72 -8.54 7.26 7.17
C ILE A 72 -8.01 7.64 5.78
N VAL A 73 -6.83 8.27 5.74
CA VAL A 73 -6.11 8.56 4.51
C VAL A 73 -5.03 7.51 4.33
N SER A 74 -5.19 6.68 3.33
CA SER A 74 -4.31 5.56 3.01
C SER A 74 -3.42 5.88 1.82
N PHE A 75 -2.12 5.78 1.98
CA PHE A 75 -1.16 6.05 0.92
C PHE A 75 -0.22 4.87 0.70
N ASP A 76 -0.18 4.36 -0.53
CA ASP A 76 0.81 3.38 -0.98
C ASP A 76 1.85 4.09 -1.86
N PRO A 77 3.12 4.24 -1.41
CA PRO A 77 4.13 4.92 -2.20
C PRO A 77 4.34 4.26 -3.57
N ASN A 78 4.42 2.94 -3.63
CA ASN A 78 4.55 2.17 -4.88
C ASN A 78 5.35 2.93 -5.96
N TYR A 79 6.53 3.44 -5.57
CA TYR A 79 7.30 4.36 -6.37
C TYR A 79 7.93 3.65 -7.58
N SER A 80 7.78 4.26 -8.75
CA SER A 80 8.43 3.80 -9.97
C SER A 80 9.08 4.96 -10.75
N PRO A 81 10.36 4.85 -11.11
CA PRO A 81 11.04 5.84 -11.94
C PRO A 81 10.43 5.97 -13.34
N VAL A 82 9.71 4.96 -13.83
CA VAL A 82 8.97 5.03 -15.10
C VAL A 82 7.83 6.05 -15.03
N LEU A 83 7.20 6.19 -13.86
CA LEU A 83 6.13 7.16 -13.63
C LEU A 83 6.67 8.53 -13.24
N TRP A 84 7.82 8.55 -12.58
CA TRP A 84 8.45 9.73 -12.02
C TRP A 84 9.89 9.85 -12.51
N PRO A 85 10.10 10.39 -13.75
CA PRO A 85 11.44 10.57 -14.28
C PRO A 85 12.30 11.53 -13.45
N ASP A 86 11.65 12.53 -12.82
CA ASP A 86 12.31 13.42 -11.86
C ASP A 86 12.10 12.89 -10.43
N TYR A 87 13.18 12.37 -9.86
CA TYR A 87 13.20 11.87 -8.50
C TYR A 87 12.93 12.98 -7.45
N GLN A 88 13.42 14.19 -7.66
CA GLN A 88 13.22 15.30 -6.73
C GLN A 88 11.76 15.75 -6.71
N GLU A 89 11.13 15.80 -7.88
CA GLU A 89 9.70 16.06 -7.98
C GLU A 89 8.89 14.99 -7.26
N ALA A 90 9.21 13.70 -7.50
CA ALA A 90 8.56 12.58 -6.82
C ALA A 90 8.66 12.71 -5.29
N GLN A 91 9.85 12.98 -4.78
CA GLN A 91 10.11 13.18 -3.36
C GLN A 91 9.27 14.32 -2.77
N ALA A 92 9.23 15.46 -3.45
CA ALA A 92 8.49 16.64 -2.99
C ALA A 92 6.98 16.34 -2.90
N VAL A 93 6.41 15.77 -3.96
CA VAL A 93 4.97 15.44 -4.02
C VAL A 93 4.61 14.36 -3.00
N MET A 94 5.40 13.29 -2.88
CA MET A 94 5.14 12.25 -1.90
C MET A 94 5.21 12.77 -0.47
N ARG A 95 6.21 13.60 -0.13
CA ARG A 95 6.30 14.24 1.21
C ARG A 95 5.11 15.14 1.49
N GLU A 96 4.59 15.84 0.50
CA GLU A 96 3.38 16.65 0.64
C GLU A 96 2.15 15.79 0.94
N LEU A 97 1.95 14.68 0.21
CA LEU A 97 0.83 13.76 0.41
C LEU A 97 0.90 13.01 1.73
N TYR A 98 2.09 12.64 2.17
CA TYR A 98 2.31 11.96 3.46
C TYR A 98 1.84 12.79 4.65
N ARG A 99 1.83 14.13 4.58
CA ARG A 99 1.33 14.99 5.66
C ARG A 99 -0.15 14.74 5.99
N TYR A 100 -0.91 14.25 5.03
CA TYR A 100 -2.32 13.91 5.19
C TYR A 100 -2.55 12.44 5.50
N ALA A 101 -1.58 11.58 5.17
CA ALA A 101 -1.72 10.14 5.34
C ALA A 101 -1.77 9.75 6.82
N THR A 102 -2.72 8.88 7.17
CA THR A 102 -2.84 8.30 8.51
C THR A 102 -2.25 6.89 8.58
N ILE A 103 -2.27 6.21 7.45
CA ILE A 103 -1.73 4.85 7.29
C ILE A 103 -1.03 4.71 5.94
N THR A 104 0.07 3.98 5.91
CA THR A 104 0.84 3.72 4.68
C THR A 104 1.35 2.29 4.62
N LYS A 105 1.53 1.79 3.39
CA LYS A 105 2.10 0.47 3.12
C LYS A 105 3.27 0.57 2.14
N PRO A 106 4.45 0.99 2.56
CA PRO A 106 5.64 0.85 1.73
C PRO A 106 6.07 -0.63 1.63
N SER A 107 6.73 -0.97 0.53
CA SER A 107 7.61 -2.13 0.48
C SER A 107 9.02 -1.76 0.95
N LEU A 108 9.86 -2.75 1.26
CA LEU A 108 11.27 -2.51 1.53
C LEU A 108 11.98 -1.91 0.29
N ASP A 109 11.55 -2.31 -0.92
CA ASP A 109 12.03 -1.72 -2.17
C ASP A 109 11.64 -0.23 -2.29
N ASP A 110 10.43 0.15 -1.89
CA ASP A 110 10.03 1.56 -1.83
C ASP A 110 10.87 2.34 -0.84
N ALA A 111 11.17 1.76 0.32
CA ALA A 111 12.02 2.38 1.33
C ALA A 111 13.43 2.63 0.78
N HIS A 112 14.04 1.64 0.12
CA HIS A 112 15.34 1.78 -0.53
C HIS A 112 15.34 2.87 -1.61
N ARG A 113 14.29 2.93 -2.43
CA ARG A 113 14.18 3.92 -3.50
C ARG A 113 13.91 5.33 -2.96
N PHE A 114 13.17 5.45 -1.85
CA PHE A 114 12.76 6.74 -1.32
C PHE A 114 13.81 7.36 -0.38
N PHE A 115 14.48 6.55 0.44
CA PHE A 115 15.44 7.01 1.44
C PHE A 115 16.90 6.62 1.15
N GLY A 116 17.13 5.76 0.17
CA GLY A 116 18.42 5.12 -0.10
C GLY A 116 18.52 3.76 0.61
N ALA A 117 19.36 2.88 0.08
CA ALA A 117 19.63 1.58 0.68
C ALA A 117 20.62 1.67 1.84
N GLY A 118 20.66 0.63 2.69
CA GLY A 118 21.67 0.49 3.75
C GLY A 118 21.22 0.84 5.15
N HIS A 119 19.96 1.22 5.32
CA HIS A 119 19.36 1.40 6.64
C HIS A 119 18.73 0.09 7.13
N LYS A 120 18.59 -0.05 8.45
CA LYS A 120 17.82 -1.11 9.06
C LYS A 120 16.32 -0.87 8.84
N VAL A 121 15.52 -1.94 8.91
CA VAL A 121 14.06 -1.83 8.72
C VAL A 121 13.43 -0.89 9.75
N GLU A 122 13.90 -0.93 10.99
CA GLU A 122 13.44 -0.04 12.07
C GLU A 122 13.66 1.43 11.72
N GLU A 123 14.82 1.77 11.15
CA GLU A 123 15.14 3.14 10.73
C GLU A 123 14.24 3.60 9.59
N TYR A 124 13.94 2.71 8.62
CA TYR A 124 12.97 3.03 7.56
C TYR A 124 11.56 3.27 8.12
N LEU A 125 11.12 2.47 9.09
CA LEU A 125 9.84 2.68 9.75
C LEU A 125 9.78 4.05 10.43
N GLU A 126 10.81 4.45 11.16
CA GLU A 126 10.94 5.78 11.79
C GLU A 126 10.90 6.88 10.74
N MET A 127 11.62 6.72 9.62
CA MET A 127 11.61 7.69 8.51
C MET A 127 10.21 7.85 7.90
N PHE A 128 9.45 6.77 7.71
CA PHE A 128 8.07 6.86 7.24
C PHE A 128 7.14 7.52 8.26
N HIS A 129 7.27 7.19 9.55
CA HIS A 129 6.51 7.87 10.60
C HIS A 129 6.79 9.37 10.65
N ALA A 130 8.05 9.78 10.46
CA ALA A 130 8.46 11.18 10.41
C ALA A 130 7.82 11.96 9.24
N LEU A 131 7.31 11.28 8.21
CA LEU A 131 6.56 11.91 7.12
C LEU A 131 5.10 12.22 7.50
N GLY A 132 4.53 11.56 8.53
CA GLY A 132 3.17 11.83 9.02
C GLY A 132 2.35 10.63 9.47
N PRO A 133 2.40 9.48 8.78
CA PRO A 133 1.52 8.35 9.11
C PRO A 133 1.75 7.80 10.52
N LYS A 134 0.66 7.59 11.27
CA LYS A 134 0.72 6.93 12.58
C LYS A 134 0.87 5.42 12.49
N THR A 135 0.47 4.84 11.37
CA THR A 135 0.55 3.39 11.13
C THR A 135 1.30 3.13 9.83
N VAL A 136 2.35 2.32 9.92
CA VAL A 136 3.19 1.92 8.79
C VAL A 136 3.22 0.40 8.73
N ILE A 137 2.84 -0.16 7.59
CA ILE A 137 2.93 -1.58 7.31
C ILE A 137 3.98 -1.78 6.22
N MET A 138 5.15 -2.26 6.58
CA MET A 138 6.22 -2.51 5.60
C MET A 138 6.18 -3.96 5.11
N THR A 139 6.03 -4.13 3.81
CA THR A 139 6.09 -5.45 3.18
C THR A 139 7.50 -5.75 2.72
N MET A 140 7.97 -7.00 2.94
CA MET A 140 9.36 -7.43 2.69
C MET A 140 9.42 -8.72 1.83
N GLY A 141 8.46 -8.88 0.93
CA GLY A 141 8.39 -10.05 0.05
C GLY A 141 8.34 -11.38 0.82
N GLY A 142 9.34 -12.22 0.63
CA GLY A 142 9.43 -13.52 1.29
C GLY A 142 9.64 -13.48 2.81
N ASP A 143 10.02 -12.32 3.36
CA ASP A 143 10.19 -12.14 4.80
C ASP A 143 8.89 -11.68 5.50
N GLY A 144 7.83 -11.43 4.72
CA GLY A 144 6.52 -11.09 5.23
C GLY A 144 6.26 -9.60 5.39
N SER A 145 5.68 -9.20 6.51
CA SER A 145 5.34 -7.80 6.77
C SER A 145 5.52 -7.41 8.23
N ILE A 146 5.95 -6.17 8.45
CA ILE A 146 6.08 -5.55 9.78
C ILE A 146 5.00 -4.50 9.95
N ILE A 147 4.43 -4.48 11.14
CA ILE A 147 3.43 -3.52 11.57
C ILE A 147 4.09 -2.59 12.57
N SER A 148 4.09 -1.30 12.28
CA SER A 148 4.54 -0.26 13.20
C SER A 148 3.43 0.74 13.47
N GLN A 149 3.21 1.07 14.72
CA GLN A 149 2.23 2.05 15.17
C GLN A 149 2.90 3.07 16.08
N GLU A 150 2.77 4.35 15.75
CA GLU A 150 3.34 5.47 16.50
C GLU A 150 4.84 5.28 16.84
N GLY A 151 5.60 4.78 15.85
CA GLY A 151 7.04 4.55 15.96
C GLY A 151 7.44 3.26 16.69
N LYS A 152 6.48 2.42 17.08
CA LYS A 152 6.75 1.13 17.73
C LYS A 152 6.36 -0.03 16.85
N ILE A 153 7.25 -1.01 16.72
CA ILE A 153 6.89 -2.29 16.09
C ILE A 153 5.93 -3.02 17.02
N VAL A 154 4.74 -3.32 16.49
CA VAL A 154 3.69 -4.05 17.22
C VAL A 154 3.56 -5.50 16.75
N GLY A 155 4.15 -5.85 15.62
CA GLY A 155 4.19 -7.23 15.17
C GLY A 155 4.87 -7.43 13.82
N HIS A 156 5.36 -8.64 13.62
CA HIS A 156 5.85 -9.17 12.35
C HIS A 156 5.04 -10.40 11.98
N VAL A 157 4.49 -10.42 10.78
CA VAL A 157 3.79 -11.56 10.19
C VAL A 157 4.66 -12.14 9.09
N ALA A 158 5.24 -13.30 9.35
CA ALA A 158 6.10 -14.00 8.39
C ALA A 158 5.30 -14.46 7.16
N ALA A 159 5.93 -14.42 6.00
CA ALA A 159 5.40 -15.07 4.81
C ALA A 159 5.43 -16.61 4.97
N ARG A 160 4.50 -17.30 4.29
CA ARG A 160 4.52 -18.77 4.24
C ARG A 160 5.19 -19.26 2.95
N PRO A 161 5.86 -20.41 2.98
CA PRO A 161 6.39 -21.04 1.78
C PRO A 161 5.24 -21.44 0.85
N ILE A 162 5.13 -20.78 -0.31
CA ILE A 162 4.12 -21.06 -1.34
C ILE A 162 4.78 -21.16 -2.71
N LYS A 163 4.11 -21.86 -3.64
CA LYS A 163 4.55 -21.87 -5.03
C LYS A 163 4.04 -20.59 -5.74
N VAL A 164 4.90 -19.60 -5.84
CA VAL A 164 4.58 -18.36 -6.54
C VAL A 164 4.45 -18.61 -8.05
N VAL A 165 3.36 -18.14 -8.64
CA VAL A 165 3.05 -18.23 -10.07
C VAL A 165 3.14 -16.87 -10.75
N ASP A 166 2.62 -15.80 -10.10
CA ASP A 166 2.60 -14.43 -10.60
C ASP A 166 2.62 -13.44 -9.44
N VAL A 167 3.62 -12.54 -9.42
CA VAL A 167 3.76 -11.51 -8.37
C VAL A 167 3.05 -10.19 -8.70
N THR A 168 2.51 -10.04 -9.91
CA THR A 168 1.84 -8.81 -10.35
C THR A 168 0.64 -8.50 -9.46
N GLY A 169 0.61 -7.32 -8.83
CA GLY A 169 -0.47 -6.91 -7.94
C GLY A 169 -0.45 -7.58 -6.56
N ALA A 170 0.64 -8.23 -6.16
CA ALA A 170 0.76 -8.80 -4.83
C ALA A 170 0.66 -7.72 -3.73
N GLY A 171 1.38 -6.60 -3.89
CA GLY A 171 1.31 -5.46 -2.97
C GLY A 171 -0.10 -4.88 -2.85
N ASP A 172 -0.78 -4.69 -3.99
CA ASP A 172 -2.16 -4.18 -4.04
C ASP A 172 -3.15 -5.14 -3.36
N SER A 173 -2.97 -6.45 -3.62
CA SER A 173 -3.82 -7.49 -3.01
C SER A 173 -3.63 -7.59 -1.50
N PHE A 174 -2.38 -7.51 -1.02
CA PHE A 174 -2.07 -7.43 0.40
C PHE A 174 -2.76 -6.20 1.02
N TRP A 175 -2.57 -5.04 0.40
CA TRP A 175 -3.12 -3.80 0.93
C TRP A 175 -4.64 -3.76 0.93
N ALA A 176 -5.27 -4.24 -0.13
CA ALA A 176 -6.72 -4.39 -0.19
C ALA A 176 -7.24 -5.30 0.94
N GLY A 177 -6.61 -6.46 1.15
CA GLY A 177 -6.94 -7.36 2.27
C GLY A 177 -6.79 -6.67 3.63
N PHE A 178 -5.69 -5.96 3.85
CA PHE A 178 -5.45 -5.24 5.10
C PHE A 178 -6.53 -4.19 5.39
N LEU A 179 -6.84 -3.34 4.40
CA LEU A 179 -7.85 -2.29 4.54
C LEU A 179 -9.26 -2.86 4.75
N VAL A 180 -9.61 -3.97 4.09
CA VAL A 180 -10.89 -4.65 4.30
C VAL A 180 -11.00 -5.17 5.72
N ALA A 181 -10.00 -5.86 6.24
CA ALA A 181 -10.01 -6.36 7.61
C ALA A 181 -10.05 -5.23 8.64
N MET A 182 -9.36 -4.13 8.39
CA MET A 182 -9.41 -2.93 9.23
C MET A 182 -10.83 -2.33 9.25
N LEU A 183 -11.52 -2.25 8.12
CA LEU A 183 -12.91 -1.81 8.03
C LEU A 183 -13.90 -2.77 8.68
N ASP A 184 -13.55 -4.05 8.79
CA ASP A 184 -14.29 -5.07 9.54
C ASP A 184 -13.99 -5.01 11.06
N GLY A 185 -13.17 -4.05 11.53
CA GLY A 185 -12.88 -3.80 12.94
C GLY A 185 -11.85 -4.76 13.55
N ARG A 186 -11.00 -5.38 12.74
CA ARG A 186 -9.94 -6.27 13.20
C ARG A 186 -8.74 -5.50 13.76
N THR A 187 -7.96 -6.13 14.65
CA THR A 187 -6.68 -5.56 15.12
C THR A 187 -5.69 -5.45 13.96
N LEU A 188 -4.65 -4.65 14.11
CA LEU A 188 -3.65 -4.47 13.04
C LEU A 188 -2.94 -5.79 12.70
N GLU A 189 -2.70 -6.63 13.72
CA GLU A 189 -2.11 -7.95 13.55
C GLU A 189 -3.06 -8.90 12.78
N GLU A 190 -4.35 -8.92 13.13
CA GLU A 190 -5.36 -9.70 12.39
C GLU A 190 -5.51 -9.18 10.96
N CYS A 191 -5.40 -7.86 10.73
CA CYS A 191 -5.40 -7.27 9.39
C CYS A 191 -4.22 -7.78 8.55
N ALA A 192 -3.02 -7.85 9.13
CA ALA A 192 -1.84 -8.36 8.43
C ALA A 192 -1.94 -9.87 8.15
N LEU A 193 -2.47 -10.65 9.09
CA LEU A 193 -2.75 -12.08 8.89
C LEU A 193 -3.76 -12.29 7.77
N PHE A 194 -4.86 -11.53 7.75
CA PHE A 194 -5.86 -11.58 6.69
C PHE A 194 -5.27 -11.16 5.33
N ALA A 195 -4.49 -10.08 5.31
CA ALA A 195 -3.79 -9.60 4.12
C ALA A 195 -2.86 -10.67 3.54
N ARG A 196 -2.17 -11.45 4.41
CA ARG A 196 -1.35 -12.60 4.00
C ARG A 196 -2.19 -13.66 3.29
N GLU A 197 -3.37 -14.02 3.80
CA GLU A 197 -4.28 -14.97 3.12
C GLU A 197 -4.67 -14.45 1.71
N VAL A 198 -5.00 -13.17 1.60
CA VAL A 198 -5.41 -12.56 0.32
C VAL A 198 -4.26 -12.52 -0.69
N VAL A 199 -3.05 -12.12 -0.25
CA VAL A 199 -1.90 -12.07 -1.17
C VAL A 199 -1.45 -13.46 -1.61
N GLU A 200 -1.58 -14.48 -0.77
CA GLU A 200 -1.27 -15.86 -1.15
C GLU A 200 -2.22 -16.40 -2.21
N LEU A 201 -3.52 -16.05 -2.16
CA LEU A 201 -4.44 -16.32 -3.26
C LEU A 201 -3.97 -15.66 -4.55
N LYS A 202 -3.51 -14.40 -4.51
CA LYS A 202 -3.01 -13.69 -5.68
C LYS A 202 -1.74 -14.33 -6.23
N LEU A 203 -0.77 -14.62 -5.38
CA LEU A 203 0.52 -15.19 -5.76
C LEU A 203 0.43 -16.59 -6.38
N THR A 204 -0.60 -17.35 -6.05
CA THR A 204 -0.86 -18.70 -6.57
C THR A 204 -1.80 -18.73 -7.79
N THR A 205 -2.27 -17.56 -8.24
CA THR A 205 -3.21 -17.41 -9.37
C THR A 205 -2.61 -16.54 -10.46
N VAL A 206 -2.77 -16.92 -11.73
CA VAL A 206 -2.43 -16.07 -12.88
C VAL A 206 -3.61 -15.13 -13.16
N GLY A 207 -3.32 -13.84 -13.33
CA GLY A 207 -4.34 -12.83 -13.61
C GLY A 207 -4.98 -12.24 -12.35
N PRO A 208 -6.19 -11.64 -12.43
CA PRO A 208 -6.84 -10.99 -11.31
C PRO A 208 -7.27 -11.97 -10.23
N LEU A 209 -7.47 -11.46 -9.02
CA LEU A 209 -8.14 -12.20 -7.96
C LEU A 209 -9.55 -12.64 -8.41
N PRO A 210 -10.13 -13.70 -7.82
CA PRO A 210 -11.53 -14.08 -8.04
C PRO A 210 -12.47 -12.88 -7.80
N SER A 211 -13.53 -12.78 -8.60
CA SER A 211 -14.52 -11.69 -8.48
C SER A 211 -15.20 -11.64 -7.11
N THR A 212 -15.21 -12.76 -6.40
CA THR A 212 -15.74 -12.87 -5.03
C THR A 212 -14.74 -13.62 -4.15
N ILE A 213 -14.45 -13.04 -2.99
CA ILE A 213 -13.64 -13.67 -1.93
C ILE A 213 -14.54 -13.80 -0.71
N ASP A 214 -14.74 -15.02 -0.24
CA ASP A 214 -15.45 -15.27 1.00
C ASP A 214 -14.58 -14.90 2.20
N ARG A 215 -14.82 -13.69 2.72
CA ARG A 215 -14.08 -13.15 3.86
C ARG A 215 -14.21 -14.00 5.11
N GLN A 216 -15.41 -14.55 5.35
CA GLN A 216 -15.66 -15.37 6.55
C GLN A 216 -14.84 -16.65 6.54
N SER A 217 -14.79 -17.31 5.38
CA SER A 217 -13.92 -18.48 5.20
C SER A 217 -12.44 -18.16 5.40
N LEU A 218 -11.98 -16.97 5.00
CA LEU A 218 -10.59 -16.54 5.24
C LEU A 218 -10.36 -16.24 6.71
N TYR A 219 -11.24 -15.51 7.38
CA TYR A 219 -11.13 -15.24 8.81
C TYR A 219 -11.10 -16.53 9.65
N ALA A 220 -11.90 -17.52 9.27
CA ALA A 220 -11.93 -18.82 9.97
C ALA A 220 -10.60 -19.61 9.86
N LYS A 221 -9.74 -19.27 8.91
CA LYS A 221 -8.41 -19.90 8.71
C LYS A 221 -7.30 -19.18 9.44
N LEU A 222 -7.56 -18.00 9.99
CA LEU A 222 -6.49 -17.24 10.65
C LEU A 222 -6.03 -17.97 11.91
N PRO A 223 -4.72 -18.14 12.09
CA PRO A 223 -4.17 -18.67 13.33
C PRO A 223 -4.35 -17.64 14.46
N PRO A 224 -4.28 -18.06 15.72
CA PRO A 224 -4.22 -17.13 16.85
C PRO A 224 -3.07 -16.14 16.69
N VAL A 225 -3.31 -14.85 16.98
CA VAL A 225 -2.30 -13.79 16.89
C VAL A 225 -1.05 -14.13 17.71
N SER A 226 -1.23 -14.71 18.91
CA SER A 226 -0.13 -15.10 19.79
C SER A 226 0.82 -16.16 19.19
N GLU A 227 0.35 -16.91 18.20
CA GLU A 227 1.16 -17.96 17.55
C GLU A 227 1.78 -17.49 16.24
N ALA A 228 1.17 -16.51 15.57
CA ALA A 228 1.48 -16.14 14.20
C ALA A 228 2.16 -14.77 14.07
N VAL A 229 2.20 -13.97 15.13
CA VAL A 229 2.77 -12.63 15.12
C VAL A 229 3.94 -12.55 16.09
N ASN A 230 5.13 -12.28 15.57
CA ASN A 230 6.30 -12.02 16.38
C ASN A 230 6.36 -10.55 16.78
N ARG A 231 6.20 -10.26 18.07
CA ARG A 231 6.27 -8.91 18.63
C ARG A 231 7.68 -8.47 19.01
N ASP A 232 8.59 -9.44 19.17
CA ASP A 232 9.99 -9.19 19.54
C ASP A 232 10.91 -9.20 18.31
N TRP A 233 10.35 -8.97 17.12
CA TRP A 233 11.10 -8.99 15.88
C TRP A 233 12.08 -7.81 15.82
N THR A 234 13.32 -8.11 15.40
CA THR A 234 14.37 -7.12 15.09
C THR A 234 15.03 -7.50 13.76
N SER A 235 15.48 -6.51 12.99
CA SER A 235 16.24 -6.78 11.77
C SER A 235 17.57 -7.45 12.10
N SER A 236 17.92 -8.47 11.36
CA SER A 236 19.23 -9.15 11.42
C SER A 236 20.34 -8.31 10.78
#